data_d15e7ebb1fa85d82bdb15912bbe6b8f5
#
_entry.id   d15e7ebb1fa85d82bdb15912bbe6b8f5
#
_cell.length_a   1.000
_cell.length_b   1.000
_cell.length_c   1.000
_cell.angle_alpha   90.00
_cell.angle_beta   90.00
_cell.angle_gamma   90.00
#
_symmetry.space_group_name_H-M   'P 1'
#
loop_
_entity.id
_entity.type
_entity.pdbx_description
1 polymer ?
#
loop_
_entity_poly.entity_id
_entity_poly.type
_entity_poly.pdbx_seq_one_letter_code
_entity_poly.pdbx_strand_id
1 'polypeptide(L)'
;QIDSLPDVVVYPDTTEQVEELVRYAAEHKLPLYVYGGGSSVTRGVEPIKGGISLDMRKRFNKILSFNEVDQTITVQAGLSGPALEEALQDAPNRFGAKRQYTCGHFPQSFEYSSVGGWVVTRGAGQNSTYYGTIADIVLSQKYATPIGRIVTPHYPREATGPDLNQIMMGSEGTFGVLTEVTLKVFRWQPENRKRFSYMFRDWETAMAAAREMMQCECGYSSVFRLSDPEETHLMLKLYNVDETPLAPLLDKLGYKDMERCMFLGFTDGEK
;
A
#
# COMPACT_ATOMS: atom_id res chain seq x y z
N GLN A 1 -22.84 -0.37 5.15
CA GLN A 1 -23.65 -0.28 6.37
C GLN A 1 -22.85 -0.93 7.49
N ILE A 2 -22.61 -0.22 8.60
CA ILE A 2 -21.95 -0.79 9.79
C ILE A 2 -23.06 -1.46 10.60
N ASP A 3 -22.96 -2.77 10.76
CA ASP A 3 -24.00 -3.56 11.43
C ASP A 3 -23.76 -3.68 12.94
N SER A 4 -22.58 -3.27 13.43
CA SER A 4 -22.20 -3.32 14.84
C SER A 4 -21.41 -2.06 15.24
N LEU A 5 -21.59 -1.63 16.51
CA LEU A 5 -20.93 -0.46 17.08
C LEU A 5 -20.04 -0.87 18.25
N PRO A 6 -18.90 -0.20 18.46
CA PRO A 6 -18.11 -0.35 19.68
C PRO A 6 -18.81 0.30 20.86
N ASP A 7 -18.50 -0.14 22.07
CA ASP A 7 -18.99 0.52 23.29
C ASP A 7 -18.30 1.88 23.50
N VAL A 8 -17.03 1.98 23.07
CA VAL A 8 -16.25 3.22 23.17
C VAL A 8 -15.25 3.35 22.02
N VAL A 9 -14.99 4.58 21.57
CA VAL A 9 -13.93 4.92 20.61
C VAL A 9 -12.86 5.73 21.32
N VAL A 10 -11.60 5.26 21.22
CA VAL A 10 -10.43 5.91 21.83
C VAL A 10 -9.50 6.46 20.75
N TYR A 11 -9.01 7.68 20.96
CA TYR A 11 -8.09 8.38 20.06
C TYR A 11 -6.75 8.62 20.79
N PRO A 12 -5.75 7.74 20.63
CA PRO A 12 -4.48 7.91 21.30
C PRO A 12 -3.64 9.03 20.68
N ASP A 13 -2.83 9.70 21.50
CA ASP A 13 -1.87 10.71 21.07
C ASP A 13 -0.42 10.18 21.13
N THR A 14 -0.16 9.20 22.01
CA THR A 14 1.18 8.67 22.26
C THR A 14 1.22 7.13 22.25
N THR A 15 2.41 6.60 22.06
CA THR A 15 2.65 5.14 22.11
C THR A 15 2.33 4.57 23.49
N GLU A 16 2.64 5.30 24.55
CA GLU A 16 2.39 4.90 25.93
C GLU A 16 0.90 4.74 26.21
N GLN A 17 0.06 5.63 25.68
CA GLN A 17 -1.40 5.50 25.78
C GLN A 17 -1.91 4.24 25.06
N VAL A 18 -1.36 3.91 23.90
CA VAL A 18 -1.68 2.67 23.20
C VAL A 18 -1.29 1.44 24.03
N GLU A 19 -0.08 1.44 24.60
CA GLU A 19 0.43 0.35 25.43
C GLU A 19 -0.42 0.14 26.70
N GLU A 20 -0.79 1.23 27.35
CA GLU A 20 -1.67 1.20 28.54
C GLU A 20 -3.03 0.62 28.18
N LEU A 21 -3.63 1.06 27.08
CA LEU A 21 -4.92 0.57 26.61
C LEU A 21 -4.89 -0.91 26.24
N VAL A 22 -3.84 -1.35 25.53
CA VAL A 22 -3.67 -2.76 25.15
C VAL A 22 -3.56 -3.65 26.39
N ARG A 23 -2.76 -3.23 27.38
CA ARG A 23 -2.63 -3.94 28.65
C ARG A 23 -3.95 -3.99 29.42
N TYR A 24 -4.63 -2.83 29.53
CA TYR A 24 -5.94 -2.74 30.19
C TYR A 24 -6.97 -3.64 29.54
N ALA A 25 -7.07 -3.62 28.21
CA ALA A 25 -8.00 -4.46 27.47
C ALA A 25 -7.72 -5.96 27.68
N ALA A 26 -6.44 -6.34 27.70
CA ALA A 26 -6.05 -7.74 27.97
C ALA A 26 -6.37 -8.18 29.40
N GLU A 27 -6.06 -7.38 30.41
CA GLU A 27 -6.35 -7.65 31.83
C GLU A 27 -7.85 -7.84 32.09
N HIS A 28 -8.67 -7.00 31.45
CA HIS A 28 -10.12 -7.01 31.61
C HIS A 28 -10.85 -7.85 30.56
N LYS A 29 -10.12 -8.53 29.66
CA LYS A 29 -10.66 -9.36 28.57
C LYS A 29 -11.66 -8.60 27.69
N LEU A 30 -11.37 -7.33 27.43
CA LEU A 30 -12.19 -6.48 26.57
C LEU A 30 -11.77 -6.65 25.11
N PRO A 31 -12.72 -6.78 24.18
CA PRO A 31 -12.40 -6.76 22.76
C PRO A 31 -11.81 -5.41 22.36
N LEU A 32 -10.69 -5.44 21.62
CA LEU A 32 -10.00 -4.25 21.13
C LEU A 32 -9.86 -4.37 19.60
N TYR A 33 -10.45 -3.41 18.88
CA TYR A 33 -10.42 -3.32 17.43
C TYR A 33 -9.59 -2.12 17.00
N VAL A 34 -8.54 -2.35 16.23
CA VAL A 34 -7.65 -1.28 15.76
C VAL A 34 -8.21 -0.72 14.45
N TYR A 35 -8.52 0.57 14.45
CA TYR A 35 -9.07 1.25 13.30
C TYR A 35 -8.01 2.17 12.66
N GLY A 36 -7.70 1.91 11.38
CA GLY A 36 -6.91 2.79 10.52
C GLY A 36 -7.81 3.54 9.55
N GLY A 37 -7.77 3.20 8.25
CA GLY A 37 -8.65 3.77 7.24
C GLY A 37 -10.02 3.10 7.11
N GLY A 38 -10.25 1.98 7.78
CA GLY A 38 -11.50 1.21 7.67
C GLY A 38 -11.73 0.55 6.30
N SER A 39 -10.70 0.47 5.46
CA SER A 39 -10.78 0.00 4.07
C SER A 39 -10.59 -1.51 3.90
N SER A 40 -10.48 -2.28 4.99
CA SER A 40 -10.31 -3.73 4.94
C SER A 40 -11.53 -4.42 4.34
N VAL A 41 -11.31 -5.20 3.26
CA VAL A 41 -12.36 -5.96 2.58
C VAL A 41 -12.93 -7.05 3.47
N THR A 42 -12.11 -7.63 4.37
CA THR A 42 -12.51 -8.67 5.31
C THR A 42 -13.28 -8.15 6.53
N ARG A 43 -13.45 -6.81 6.63
CA ARG A 43 -14.20 -6.14 7.70
C ARG A 43 -13.64 -6.40 9.12
N GLY A 44 -12.35 -6.72 9.24
CA GLY A 44 -11.70 -7.03 10.53
C GLY A 44 -11.69 -5.90 11.56
N VAL A 45 -12.06 -4.67 11.13
CA VAL A 45 -12.21 -3.50 12.00
C VAL A 45 -13.58 -3.38 12.66
N GLU A 46 -14.54 -4.25 12.31
CA GLU A 46 -15.91 -4.18 12.83
C GLU A 46 -16.02 -4.78 14.23
N PRO A 47 -16.56 -4.01 15.18
CA PRO A 47 -16.64 -4.44 16.59
C PRO A 47 -17.86 -5.33 16.85
N ILE A 48 -17.88 -6.55 16.30
CA ILE A 48 -19.01 -7.48 16.37
C ILE A 48 -19.40 -7.90 17.79
N LYS A 49 -18.56 -7.64 18.79
CA LYS A 49 -18.82 -7.97 20.21
C LYS A 49 -18.80 -6.72 21.10
N GLY A 50 -19.09 -5.52 20.55
CA GLY A 50 -18.89 -4.28 21.29
C GLY A 50 -17.39 -4.05 21.58
N GLY A 51 -17.07 -3.51 22.76
CA GLY A 51 -15.69 -3.31 23.20
C GLY A 51 -15.10 -1.96 22.72
N ILE A 52 -13.80 -1.92 22.57
CA ILE A 52 -13.04 -0.69 22.33
C ILE A 52 -12.62 -0.62 20.87
N SER A 53 -12.98 0.46 20.17
CA SER A 53 -12.40 0.80 18.86
C SER A 53 -11.28 1.81 19.07
N LEU A 54 -10.05 1.44 18.74
CA LEU A 54 -8.86 2.27 18.84
C LEU A 54 -8.60 2.95 17.49
N ASP A 55 -9.01 4.21 17.35
CA ASP A 55 -8.82 4.99 16.13
C ASP A 55 -7.42 5.62 16.11
N MET A 56 -6.53 5.03 15.31
CA MET A 56 -5.16 5.50 15.12
C MET A 56 -5.06 6.69 14.17
N ARG A 57 -6.04 6.88 13.29
CA ARG A 57 -5.95 7.86 12.20
C ARG A 57 -6.06 9.30 12.68
N LYS A 58 -6.90 9.56 13.68
CA LYS A 58 -7.28 10.93 14.04
C LYS A 58 -6.14 11.72 14.68
N ARG A 59 -5.33 11.10 15.54
CA ARG A 59 -4.28 11.78 16.31
C ARG A 59 -2.92 11.09 16.26
N PHE A 60 -2.90 9.80 15.87
CA PHE A 60 -1.69 8.99 15.84
C PHE A 60 -1.13 8.87 14.41
N ASN A 61 -0.82 10.02 13.78
CA ASN A 61 -0.54 10.14 12.36
C ASN A 61 0.67 11.04 12.02
N LYS A 62 1.67 11.08 12.90
CA LYS A 62 2.85 11.93 12.74
C LYS A 62 3.94 11.24 11.93
N ILE A 63 4.71 12.04 11.21
CA ILE A 63 6.02 11.65 10.69
C ILE A 63 7.03 11.89 11.81
N LEU A 64 7.80 10.87 12.16
CA LEU A 64 8.71 10.90 13.28
C LEU A 64 10.13 11.25 12.85
N SER A 65 10.59 10.72 11.72
CA SER A 65 11.91 11.03 11.15
C SER A 65 11.97 10.73 9.67
N PHE A 66 12.86 11.43 8.98
CA PHE A 66 13.24 11.17 7.59
C PHE A 66 14.76 11.16 7.49
N ASN A 67 15.31 10.18 6.79
CA ASN A 67 16.74 10.07 6.53
C ASN A 67 17.01 9.97 5.04
N GLU A 68 17.54 11.03 4.43
CA GLU A 68 17.83 11.08 3.01
C GLU A 68 18.99 10.16 2.62
N VAL A 69 19.97 9.94 3.49
CA VAL A 69 21.15 9.12 3.20
C VAL A 69 20.74 7.65 3.08
N ASP A 70 19.95 7.16 4.02
CA ASP A 70 19.48 5.78 4.05
C ASP A 70 18.19 5.60 3.24
N GLN A 71 17.58 6.70 2.76
CA GLN A 71 16.29 6.73 2.07
C GLN A 71 15.20 6.03 2.87
N THR A 72 15.00 6.50 4.11
CA THR A 72 14.01 5.94 5.02
C THR A 72 13.14 7.02 5.66
N ILE A 73 11.91 6.62 5.99
CA ILE A 73 10.99 7.45 6.75
C ILE A 73 10.35 6.62 7.87
N THR A 74 10.30 7.19 9.07
CA THR A 74 9.60 6.56 10.20
C THR A 74 8.33 7.35 10.50
N VAL A 75 7.22 6.63 10.58
CA VAL A 75 5.91 7.23 10.76
C VAL A 75 5.09 6.48 11.81
N GLN A 76 4.11 7.17 12.39
CA GLN A 76 3.07 6.55 13.19
C GLN A 76 2.07 5.81 12.29
N ALA A 77 1.53 4.70 12.77
CA ALA A 77 0.71 3.76 12.01
C ALA A 77 -0.58 4.35 11.42
N GLY A 78 -1.13 5.40 12.03
CA GLY A 78 -2.35 6.06 11.57
C GLY A 78 -2.16 7.06 10.43
N LEU A 79 -0.93 7.34 9.99
CA LEU A 79 -0.66 8.25 8.87
C LEU A 79 -1.32 7.73 7.60
N SER A 80 -2.05 8.61 6.88
CA SER A 80 -2.70 8.24 5.62
C SER A 80 -1.72 8.20 4.45
N GLY A 81 -2.06 7.41 3.43
CA GLY A 81 -1.28 7.33 2.19
C GLY A 81 -1.03 8.69 1.54
N PRO A 82 -2.08 9.49 1.27
CA PRO A 82 -1.92 10.81 0.69
C PRO A 82 -1.02 11.75 1.52
N ALA A 83 -1.14 11.75 2.85
CA ALA A 83 -0.33 12.60 3.71
C ALA A 83 1.15 12.17 3.72
N LEU A 84 1.42 10.86 3.65
CA LEU A 84 2.78 10.34 3.50
C LEU A 84 3.39 10.77 2.16
N GLU A 85 2.65 10.56 1.07
CA GLU A 85 3.15 10.87 -0.28
C GLU A 85 3.37 12.37 -0.48
N GLU A 86 2.43 13.20 -0.02
CA GLU A 86 2.57 14.66 -0.02
C GLU A 86 3.84 15.11 0.71
N ALA A 87 4.09 14.56 1.89
CA ALA A 87 5.27 14.89 2.67
C ALA A 87 6.59 14.46 2.00
N LEU A 88 6.58 13.31 1.32
CA LEU A 88 7.73 12.80 0.59
C LEU A 88 8.01 13.60 -0.69
N GLN A 89 6.98 14.01 -1.42
CA GLN A 89 7.11 14.88 -2.59
C GLN A 89 7.55 16.29 -2.20
N ASP A 90 7.18 16.75 -1.01
CA ASP A 90 7.62 18.03 -0.43
C ASP A 90 8.86 17.88 0.48
N ALA A 91 9.58 16.78 0.40
CA ALA A 91 10.74 16.51 1.24
C ALA A 91 11.82 17.63 1.26
N PRO A 92 12.10 18.35 0.16
CA PRO A 92 13.02 19.47 0.19
C PRO A 92 12.61 20.58 1.18
N ASN A 93 11.34 20.93 1.24
CA ASN A 93 10.86 21.96 2.16
C ASN A 93 10.64 21.43 3.58
N ARG A 94 10.10 20.23 3.71
CA ARG A 94 9.76 19.66 5.03
C ARG A 94 10.96 19.13 5.80
N PHE A 95 11.93 18.55 5.11
CA PHE A 95 13.05 17.82 5.73
C PHE A 95 14.43 18.36 5.33
N GLY A 96 14.48 19.38 4.46
CA GLY A 96 15.76 19.88 3.91
C GLY A 96 16.46 18.91 2.96
N ALA A 97 15.72 17.97 2.40
CA ALA A 97 16.24 16.98 1.46
C ALA A 97 16.67 17.63 0.14
N LYS A 98 17.62 17.03 -0.55
CA LYS A 98 18.07 17.49 -1.88
C LYS A 98 17.12 17.13 -3.00
N ARG A 99 16.23 16.16 -2.78
CA ARG A 99 15.34 15.54 -3.78
C ARG A 99 13.95 15.29 -3.22
N GLN A 100 13.02 15.04 -4.14
CA GLN A 100 11.69 14.55 -3.84
C GLN A 100 11.68 13.02 -3.78
N TYR A 101 10.74 12.48 -2.99
CA TYR A 101 10.64 11.04 -2.74
C TYR A 101 9.20 10.55 -2.94
N THR A 102 9.05 9.24 -3.01
CA THR A 102 7.77 8.51 -3.03
C THR A 102 7.87 7.29 -2.14
N CYS A 103 6.75 6.87 -1.57
CA CYS A 103 6.68 5.61 -0.83
C CYS A 103 6.67 4.38 -1.77
N GLY A 104 6.34 4.55 -3.04
CA GLY A 104 6.27 3.47 -4.03
C GLY A 104 5.11 2.49 -3.82
N HIS A 105 4.31 2.66 -2.77
CA HIS A 105 3.22 1.75 -2.42
C HIS A 105 1.86 2.40 -2.62
N PHE A 106 1.12 1.94 -3.63
CA PHE A 106 -0.18 2.49 -4.02
C PHE A 106 -1.24 1.39 -4.10
N PRO A 107 -1.77 0.91 -2.95
CA PRO A 107 -2.88 -0.03 -2.95
C PRO A 107 -4.17 0.62 -3.48
N GLN A 108 -5.16 -0.18 -3.86
CA GLN A 108 -6.44 0.34 -4.36
C GLN A 108 -7.13 1.29 -3.36
N SER A 109 -6.94 1.04 -2.07
CA SER A 109 -7.48 1.87 -0.98
C SER A 109 -6.59 3.06 -0.59
N PHE A 110 -5.59 3.43 -1.40
CA PHE A 110 -4.57 4.44 -1.07
C PHE A 110 -5.14 5.71 -0.45
N GLU A 111 -6.20 6.26 -1.04
CA GLU A 111 -6.84 7.52 -0.60
C GLU A 111 -7.47 7.43 0.80
N TYR A 112 -7.83 6.24 1.24
CA TYR A 112 -8.60 6.03 2.48
C TYR A 112 -7.82 5.27 3.55
N SER A 113 -6.81 4.52 3.16
CA SER A 113 -6.07 3.62 4.05
C SER A 113 -4.95 4.34 4.81
N SER A 114 -4.51 3.71 5.88
CA SER A 114 -3.37 4.15 6.68
C SER A 114 -2.15 3.25 6.44
N VAL A 115 -0.97 3.82 6.68
CA VAL A 115 0.31 3.09 6.56
C VAL A 115 0.33 1.84 7.45
N GLY A 116 -0.14 1.96 8.69
CA GLY A 116 -0.27 0.79 9.58
C GLY A 116 -1.19 -0.28 9.02
N GLY A 117 -2.31 0.12 8.40
CA GLY A 117 -3.22 -0.80 7.74
C GLY A 117 -2.52 -1.58 6.62
N TRP A 118 -1.70 -0.92 5.81
CA TRP A 118 -0.93 -1.61 4.76
C TRP A 118 -0.03 -2.71 5.33
N VAL A 119 0.68 -2.39 6.41
CA VAL A 119 1.63 -3.31 7.05
C VAL A 119 0.92 -4.52 7.66
N VAL A 120 -0.14 -4.28 8.44
CA VAL A 120 -0.83 -5.36 9.15
C VAL A 120 -1.68 -6.24 8.24
N THR A 121 -1.96 -5.82 7.01
CA THR A 121 -2.65 -6.63 5.99
C THR A 121 -1.72 -7.16 4.89
N ARG A 122 -0.40 -6.88 4.97
CA ARG A 122 0.59 -7.23 3.92
C ARG A 122 0.16 -6.73 2.54
N GLY A 123 -0.27 -5.49 2.47
CA GLY A 123 -0.83 -4.89 1.26
C GLY A 123 0.11 -4.96 0.05
N ALA A 124 -0.49 -5.08 -1.13
CA ALA A 124 0.16 -4.89 -2.41
C ALA A 124 -0.57 -3.79 -3.19
N GLY A 125 0.09 -3.24 -4.21
CA GLY A 125 -0.48 -2.20 -5.05
C GLY A 125 -0.03 -2.32 -6.50
N GLN A 126 -0.52 -1.43 -7.36
CA GLN A 126 -0.22 -1.48 -8.79
C GLN A 126 1.28 -1.31 -9.10
N ASN A 127 2.01 -0.63 -8.24
CA ASN A 127 3.44 -0.35 -8.41
C ASN A 127 4.34 -1.44 -7.76
N SER A 128 3.74 -2.47 -7.18
CA SER A 128 4.48 -3.51 -6.45
C SER A 128 5.39 -4.35 -7.34
N THR A 129 5.16 -4.40 -8.64
CA THR A 129 6.04 -5.05 -9.60
C THR A 129 7.45 -4.46 -9.58
N TYR A 130 7.57 -3.15 -9.37
CA TYR A 130 8.85 -2.45 -9.36
C TYR A 130 9.35 -2.17 -7.94
N TYR A 131 8.49 -1.58 -7.10
CA TYR A 131 8.90 -1.15 -5.74
C TYR A 131 8.83 -2.28 -4.71
N GLY A 132 8.16 -3.38 -5.03
CA GLY A 132 7.82 -4.43 -4.08
C GLY A 132 6.47 -4.20 -3.40
N THR A 133 6.04 -5.17 -2.62
CA THR A 133 4.90 -5.07 -1.72
C THR A 133 5.29 -4.32 -0.46
N ILE A 134 4.34 -4.04 0.42
CA ILE A 134 4.68 -3.44 1.72
C ILE A 134 5.68 -4.27 2.51
N ALA A 135 5.66 -5.60 2.33
CA ALA A 135 6.60 -6.52 2.99
C ALA A 135 8.06 -6.36 2.53
N ASP A 136 8.27 -5.83 1.33
CA ASP A 136 9.59 -5.53 0.77
C ASP A 136 10.07 -4.12 1.14
N ILE A 137 9.15 -3.24 1.52
CA ILE A 137 9.39 -1.82 1.80
C ILE A 137 9.63 -1.58 3.30
N VAL A 138 8.98 -2.36 4.18
CA VAL A 138 9.13 -2.23 5.64
C VAL A 138 10.52 -2.65 6.08
N LEU A 139 11.17 -1.80 6.89
CA LEU A 139 12.48 -2.07 7.50
C LEU A 139 12.38 -2.41 8.97
N SER A 140 11.52 -1.71 9.72
CA SER A 140 11.29 -2.01 11.13
C SER A 140 9.89 -1.63 11.58
N GLN A 141 9.45 -2.23 12.68
CA GLN A 141 8.11 -2.09 13.24
C GLN A 141 8.18 -2.00 14.76
N LYS A 142 7.25 -1.24 15.37
CA LYS A 142 7.03 -1.24 16.81
C LYS A 142 5.58 -1.58 17.11
N TYR A 143 5.38 -2.53 18.01
CA TYR A 143 4.07 -2.98 18.44
C TYR A 143 3.89 -2.82 19.95
N ALA A 144 2.71 -2.37 20.34
CA ALA A 144 2.20 -2.49 21.71
C ALA A 144 1.48 -3.85 21.85
N THR A 145 1.95 -4.68 22.77
CA THR A 145 1.36 -5.99 23.06
C THR A 145 0.94 -6.10 24.53
N PRO A 146 0.08 -7.06 24.91
CA PRO A 146 -0.29 -7.26 26.31
C PRO A 146 0.88 -7.52 27.28
N ILE A 147 1.97 -8.06 26.78
CA ILE A 147 3.16 -8.43 27.57
C ILE A 147 4.32 -7.42 27.44
N GLY A 148 4.13 -6.34 26.68
CA GLY A 148 5.14 -5.31 26.50
C GLY A 148 5.31 -4.89 25.04
N ARG A 149 6.34 -4.10 24.80
CA ARG A 149 6.67 -3.56 23.48
C ARG A 149 7.50 -4.57 22.67
N ILE A 150 7.12 -4.84 21.43
CA ILE A 150 7.97 -5.51 20.45
C ILE A 150 8.56 -4.45 19.53
N VAL A 151 9.88 -4.48 19.36
CA VAL A 151 10.61 -3.61 18.44
C VAL A 151 11.46 -4.50 17.54
N THR A 152 11.21 -4.45 16.23
CA THR A 152 12.06 -5.15 15.28
C THR A 152 13.30 -4.29 14.95
N PRO A 153 14.46 -4.91 14.67
CA PRO A 153 15.66 -4.16 14.34
C PRO A 153 15.49 -3.34 13.05
N HIS A 154 16.23 -2.22 12.99
CA HIS A 154 16.23 -1.34 11.83
C HIS A 154 17.39 -1.72 10.88
N TYR A 155 17.27 -2.89 10.25
CA TYR A 155 18.24 -3.37 9.26
C TYR A 155 17.54 -3.72 7.95
N PRO A 156 18.17 -3.48 6.80
CA PRO A 156 17.61 -3.90 5.50
C PRO A 156 17.42 -5.40 5.37
N ARG A 157 18.33 -6.17 5.97
CA ARG A 157 18.31 -7.65 6.03
C ARG A 157 19.06 -8.13 7.26
N GLU A 158 18.59 -9.23 7.82
CA GLU A 158 19.27 -9.92 8.93
C GLU A 158 19.80 -11.28 8.48
N ALA A 159 20.96 -11.65 9.00
CA ALA A 159 21.53 -12.98 8.81
C ALA A 159 21.09 -13.98 9.88
N THR A 160 20.47 -13.49 10.96
CA THR A 160 19.96 -14.28 12.07
C THR A 160 18.43 -14.29 12.05
N GLY A 161 17.84 -15.39 12.34
CA GLY A 161 16.39 -15.54 12.34
C GLY A 161 15.83 -15.96 13.68
N PRO A 162 14.50 -16.00 13.80
CA PRO A 162 13.49 -15.69 12.77
C PRO A 162 13.37 -14.19 12.49
N ASP A 163 13.00 -13.84 11.24
CA ASP A 163 12.68 -12.45 10.86
C ASP A 163 11.34 -12.02 11.47
N LEU A 164 11.42 -11.28 12.57
CA LEU A 164 10.24 -10.79 13.30
C LEU A 164 9.40 -9.80 12.46
N ASN A 165 10.00 -9.08 11.52
CA ASN A 165 9.24 -8.23 10.61
C ASN A 165 8.24 -9.06 9.82
N GLN A 166 8.67 -10.21 9.28
CA GLN A 166 7.83 -11.09 8.49
C GLN A 166 6.75 -11.81 9.32
N ILE A 167 7.02 -12.07 10.60
CA ILE A 167 6.04 -12.68 11.52
C ILE A 167 4.95 -11.69 11.90
N MET A 168 5.33 -10.44 12.19
CA MET A 168 4.41 -9.40 12.68
C MET A 168 3.55 -8.80 11.56
N MET A 169 4.07 -8.69 10.34
CA MET A 169 3.30 -8.22 9.18
C MET A 169 2.19 -9.21 8.82
N GLY A 170 1.01 -8.69 8.49
CA GLY A 170 -0.15 -9.51 8.15
C GLY A 170 -0.88 -10.08 9.36
N SER A 171 -0.55 -9.64 10.58
CA SER A 171 -1.19 -10.09 11.82
C SER A 171 -2.58 -9.49 12.06
N GLU A 172 -2.95 -8.44 11.33
CA GLU A 172 -4.24 -7.73 11.45
C GLU A 172 -4.65 -7.38 12.88
N GLY A 173 -3.66 -7.09 13.74
CA GLY A 173 -3.88 -6.74 15.15
C GLY A 173 -3.92 -7.95 16.12
N THR A 174 -3.80 -9.19 15.65
CA THR A 174 -3.87 -10.38 16.50
C THR A 174 -2.69 -10.53 17.46
N PHE A 175 -1.52 -10.00 17.10
CA PHE A 175 -0.32 -10.05 17.94
C PHE A 175 -0.07 -8.76 18.73
N GLY A 176 -0.82 -7.71 18.46
CA GLY A 176 -0.67 -6.41 19.08
C GLY A 176 -1.01 -5.27 18.15
N VAL A 177 -0.90 -4.05 18.65
CA VAL A 177 -1.18 -2.81 17.93
C VAL A 177 0.10 -2.25 17.35
N LEU A 178 0.20 -2.14 16.03
CA LEU A 178 1.31 -1.45 15.36
C LEU A 178 1.26 0.04 15.70
N THR A 179 2.34 0.58 16.24
CA THR A 179 2.45 1.99 16.62
C THR A 179 3.32 2.78 15.66
N GLU A 180 4.46 2.24 15.30
CA GLU A 180 5.41 2.92 14.42
C GLU A 180 5.96 1.95 13.38
N VAL A 181 6.25 2.49 12.20
CA VAL A 181 6.90 1.73 11.12
C VAL A 181 7.94 2.59 10.42
N THR A 182 9.06 1.97 10.09
CA THR A 182 10.08 2.56 9.22
C THR A 182 10.01 1.92 7.85
N LEU A 183 9.90 2.75 6.83
CA LEU A 183 9.76 2.37 5.43
C LEU A 183 10.97 2.82 4.63
N LYS A 184 11.36 2.03 3.62
CA LYS A 184 12.16 2.52 2.50
C LYS A 184 11.37 3.53 1.71
N VAL A 185 12.06 4.54 1.17
CA VAL A 185 11.49 5.48 0.21
C VAL A 185 12.35 5.52 -1.05
N PHE A 186 11.77 5.95 -2.14
CA PHE A 186 12.39 5.94 -3.45
C PHE A 186 12.41 7.36 -4.02
N ARG A 187 13.36 7.66 -4.90
CA ARG A 187 13.39 8.95 -5.60
C ARG A 187 12.14 9.12 -6.45
N TRP A 188 11.51 10.28 -6.35
CA TRP A 188 10.37 10.62 -7.19
C TRP A 188 10.82 11.46 -8.38
N GLN A 189 10.67 10.92 -9.59
CA GLN A 189 11.20 11.48 -10.84
C GLN A 189 10.12 11.44 -11.93
N PRO A 190 9.00 12.14 -11.77
CA PRO A 190 7.88 12.11 -12.72
C PRO A 190 8.25 12.60 -14.11
N GLU A 191 9.28 13.45 -14.23
CA GLU A 191 9.81 13.97 -15.49
C GLU A 191 10.46 12.88 -16.37
N ASN A 192 10.89 11.77 -15.77
CA ASN A 192 11.49 10.64 -16.46
C ASN A 192 10.47 9.54 -16.79
N ARG A 193 9.23 9.70 -16.35
CA ARG A 193 8.17 8.71 -16.56
C ARG A 193 7.87 8.49 -18.04
N LYS A 194 7.99 7.25 -18.49
CA LYS A 194 7.60 6.82 -19.84
C LYS A 194 6.38 5.91 -19.75
N ARG A 195 5.29 6.35 -20.36
CA ARG A 195 4.06 5.57 -20.46
C ARG A 195 4.07 4.74 -21.73
N PHE A 196 3.47 3.56 -21.65
CA PHE A 196 3.23 2.71 -22.81
C PHE A 196 1.81 2.14 -22.78
N SER A 197 1.25 1.89 -23.94
CA SER A 197 -0.03 1.20 -24.10
C SER A 197 0.04 0.41 -25.40
N TYR A 198 -0.28 -0.88 -25.29
CA TYR A 198 -0.34 -1.78 -26.45
C TYR A 198 -1.70 -2.46 -26.46
N MET A 199 -2.20 -2.76 -27.67
CA MET A 199 -3.41 -3.54 -27.84
C MET A 199 -3.06 -4.83 -28.56
N PHE A 200 -3.58 -5.95 -28.06
CA PHE A 200 -3.43 -7.28 -28.64
C PHE A 200 -4.78 -7.75 -29.18
N ARG A 201 -4.73 -8.58 -30.21
CA ARG A 201 -5.95 -9.09 -30.87
C ARG A 201 -6.64 -10.17 -30.07
N ASP A 202 -5.89 -10.87 -29.23
CA ASP A 202 -6.36 -12.00 -28.44
C ASP A 202 -5.57 -12.14 -27.13
N TRP A 203 -6.13 -12.92 -26.23
CA TRP A 203 -5.56 -13.16 -24.89
C TRP A 203 -4.26 -13.95 -24.92
N GLU A 204 -4.14 -14.94 -25.81
CA GLU A 204 -2.95 -15.79 -25.88
C GLU A 204 -1.71 -14.99 -26.27
N THR A 205 -1.83 -14.15 -27.29
CA THR A 205 -0.75 -13.25 -27.74
C THR A 205 -0.40 -12.24 -26.64
N ALA A 206 -1.39 -11.68 -25.97
CA ALA A 206 -1.20 -10.72 -24.87
C ALA A 206 -0.45 -11.37 -23.70
N MET A 207 -0.86 -12.57 -23.30
CA MET A 207 -0.20 -13.33 -22.23
C MET A 207 1.23 -13.75 -22.60
N ALA A 208 1.47 -14.14 -23.84
CA ALA A 208 2.80 -14.49 -24.31
C ALA A 208 3.75 -13.28 -24.25
N ALA A 209 3.29 -12.10 -24.70
CA ALA A 209 4.04 -10.85 -24.64
C ALA A 209 4.32 -10.41 -23.20
N ALA A 210 3.32 -10.49 -22.32
CA ALA A 210 3.47 -10.15 -20.91
C ALA A 210 4.49 -11.06 -20.22
N ARG A 211 4.41 -12.36 -20.49
CA ARG A 211 5.37 -13.34 -19.96
C ARG A 211 6.78 -13.07 -20.44
N GLU A 212 6.97 -12.82 -21.72
CA GLU A 212 8.30 -12.50 -22.29
C GLU A 212 8.89 -11.25 -21.63
N MET A 213 8.11 -10.19 -21.48
CA MET A 213 8.55 -8.98 -20.79
C MET A 213 8.96 -9.22 -19.33
N MET A 214 8.28 -10.12 -18.62
CA MET A 214 8.61 -10.41 -17.22
C MET A 214 9.81 -11.35 -17.07
N GLN A 215 10.11 -12.17 -18.09
CA GLN A 215 11.18 -13.18 -18.07
C GLN A 215 12.46 -12.70 -18.74
N CYS A 216 12.45 -11.62 -19.50
CA CYS A 216 13.64 -11.13 -20.22
C CYS A 216 14.70 -10.49 -19.33
N GLU A 217 14.46 -10.38 -18.03
CA GLU A 217 15.40 -9.81 -17.03
C GLU A 217 15.92 -8.40 -17.36
N CYS A 218 15.19 -7.65 -18.19
CA CYS A 218 15.54 -6.29 -18.60
C CYS A 218 15.09 -5.20 -17.61
N GLY A 219 14.64 -5.59 -16.42
CA GLY A 219 14.05 -4.72 -15.39
C GLY A 219 12.52 -4.72 -15.44
N TYR A 220 11.93 -4.15 -14.40
CA TYR A 220 10.47 -4.12 -14.23
C TYR A 220 9.90 -2.73 -14.43
N SER A 221 8.73 -2.66 -15.06
CA SER A 221 7.95 -1.43 -15.14
C SER A 221 7.39 -1.06 -13.77
N SER A 222 7.28 0.24 -13.48
CA SER A 222 6.67 0.73 -12.24
C SER A 222 5.21 0.35 -12.13
N VAL A 223 4.50 0.38 -13.25
CA VAL A 223 3.17 -0.22 -13.40
C VAL A 223 3.17 -1.12 -14.63
N PHE A 224 2.60 -2.31 -14.46
CA PHE A 224 2.48 -3.33 -15.47
C PHE A 224 1.08 -3.96 -15.34
N ARG A 225 0.19 -3.64 -16.26
CA ARG A 225 -1.19 -4.09 -16.23
C ARG A 225 -1.61 -4.65 -17.57
N LEU A 226 -1.99 -5.90 -17.58
CA LEU A 226 -2.65 -6.56 -18.69
C LEU A 226 -4.12 -6.75 -18.31
N SER A 227 -5.01 -6.25 -19.15
CA SER A 227 -6.47 -6.41 -19.03
C SER A 227 -6.95 -7.45 -20.03
N ASP A 228 -7.77 -8.36 -19.56
CA ASP A 228 -8.43 -9.36 -20.37
C ASP A 228 -9.47 -8.73 -21.34
N PRO A 229 -10.13 -9.51 -22.23
CA PRO A 229 -11.09 -8.98 -23.16
C PRO A 229 -12.28 -8.27 -22.50
N GLU A 230 -12.81 -8.81 -21.40
CA GLU A 230 -13.96 -8.24 -20.69
C GLU A 230 -13.60 -6.92 -20.00
N GLU A 231 -12.47 -6.90 -19.28
CA GLU A 231 -11.98 -5.69 -18.62
C GLU A 231 -11.60 -4.62 -19.66
N THR A 232 -11.00 -5.02 -20.79
CA THR A 232 -10.65 -4.11 -21.89
C THR A 232 -11.91 -3.49 -22.50
N HIS A 233 -12.96 -4.29 -22.74
CA HIS A 233 -14.26 -3.81 -23.21
C HIS A 233 -14.85 -2.79 -22.24
N LEU A 234 -14.90 -3.12 -20.94
CA LEU A 234 -15.42 -2.25 -19.90
C LEU A 234 -14.66 -0.93 -19.82
N MET A 235 -13.33 -0.97 -19.90
CA MET A 235 -12.50 0.22 -19.87
C MET A 235 -12.76 1.13 -21.09
N LEU A 236 -12.75 0.56 -22.29
CA LEU A 236 -12.99 1.34 -23.50
C LEU A 236 -14.38 1.99 -23.49
N LYS A 237 -15.38 1.28 -22.98
CA LYS A 237 -16.73 1.80 -22.78
C LYS A 237 -16.80 2.91 -21.73
N LEU A 238 -16.14 2.73 -20.59
CA LEU A 238 -16.08 3.73 -19.52
C LEU A 238 -15.45 5.06 -19.98
N TYR A 239 -14.50 4.99 -20.90
CA TYR A 239 -13.86 6.17 -21.51
C TYR A 239 -14.54 6.63 -22.81
N ASN A 240 -15.72 6.08 -23.13
CA ASN A 240 -16.52 6.36 -24.34
C ASN A 240 -15.74 6.19 -25.65
N VAL A 241 -14.76 5.30 -25.70
CA VAL A 241 -13.95 5.03 -26.90
C VAL A 241 -14.81 4.35 -27.96
N ASP A 242 -15.79 3.55 -27.56
CA ASP A 242 -16.76 2.88 -28.41
C ASP A 242 -17.68 3.86 -29.17
N GLU A 243 -17.87 5.08 -28.69
CA GLU A 243 -18.62 6.14 -29.35
C GLU A 243 -17.75 6.97 -30.33
N THR A 244 -16.46 6.66 -30.44
CA THR A 244 -15.52 7.38 -31.30
C THR A 244 -15.28 6.65 -32.63
N PRO A 245 -14.76 7.34 -33.67
CA PRO A 245 -14.33 6.71 -34.91
C PRO A 245 -13.21 5.66 -34.74
N LEU A 246 -12.58 5.59 -33.55
CA LEU A 246 -11.52 4.64 -33.24
C LEU A 246 -12.06 3.20 -33.14
N ALA A 247 -13.27 3.00 -32.59
CA ALA A 247 -13.83 1.67 -32.40
C ALA A 247 -13.97 0.89 -33.74
N PRO A 248 -14.64 1.40 -34.77
CA PRO A 248 -14.73 0.69 -36.05
C PRO A 248 -13.36 0.58 -36.76
N LEU A 249 -12.42 1.45 -36.49
CA LEU A 249 -11.05 1.33 -37.02
C LEU A 249 -10.32 0.14 -36.36
N LEU A 250 -10.42 -0.01 -35.06
CA LEU A 250 -9.85 -1.15 -34.34
C LEU A 250 -10.39 -2.48 -34.85
N ASP A 251 -11.70 -2.58 -35.07
CA ASP A 251 -12.33 -3.79 -35.59
C ASP A 251 -11.83 -4.13 -37.02
N LYS A 252 -11.67 -3.12 -37.88
CA LYS A 252 -11.10 -3.31 -39.24
C LYS A 252 -9.64 -3.77 -39.20
N LEU A 253 -8.88 -3.36 -38.18
CA LEU A 253 -7.49 -3.77 -37.97
C LEU A 253 -7.38 -5.16 -37.31
N GLY A 254 -8.51 -5.81 -36.99
CA GLY A 254 -8.58 -7.13 -36.39
C GLY A 254 -8.53 -7.14 -34.85
N TYR A 255 -8.67 -5.99 -34.21
CA TYR A 255 -8.81 -5.87 -32.75
C TYR A 255 -10.30 -5.88 -32.41
N LYS A 256 -10.92 -7.04 -32.48
CA LYS A 256 -12.36 -7.18 -32.30
C LYS A 256 -12.78 -6.97 -30.85
N ASP A 257 -13.96 -6.41 -30.68
CA ASP A 257 -14.54 -6.26 -29.35
C ASP A 257 -14.74 -7.61 -28.67
N MET A 258 -14.54 -7.68 -27.35
CA MET A 258 -14.59 -8.92 -26.56
C MET A 258 -13.51 -9.97 -26.90
N GLU A 259 -12.58 -9.68 -27.84
CA GLU A 259 -11.39 -10.50 -28.11
C GLU A 259 -10.10 -9.75 -27.79
N ARG A 260 -10.07 -8.43 -28.04
CA ARG A 260 -8.90 -7.57 -27.83
C ARG A 260 -8.54 -7.39 -26.35
N CYS A 261 -7.24 -7.35 -26.08
CA CYS A 261 -6.69 -7.14 -24.76
C CYS A 261 -5.86 -5.86 -24.72
N MET A 262 -5.90 -5.12 -23.63
CA MET A 262 -5.09 -3.92 -23.44
C MET A 262 -3.99 -4.15 -22.43
N PHE A 263 -2.78 -3.78 -22.79
CA PHE A 263 -1.60 -3.80 -21.95
C PHE A 263 -1.08 -2.39 -21.78
N LEU A 264 -1.04 -1.92 -20.56
CA LEU A 264 -0.61 -0.56 -20.26
C LEU A 264 0.29 -0.52 -19.02
N GLY A 265 1.07 0.53 -18.96
CA GLY A 265 1.92 0.78 -17.82
C GLY A 265 2.80 2.01 -17.99
N PHE A 266 3.72 2.13 -17.07
CA PHE A 266 4.78 3.12 -17.15
C PHE A 266 6.03 2.65 -16.44
N THR A 267 7.14 3.23 -16.81
CA THR A 267 8.43 3.09 -16.15
C THR A 267 8.82 4.43 -15.54
N ASP A 268 9.35 4.40 -14.33
CA ASP A 268 10.03 5.51 -13.68
C ASP A 268 11.53 5.17 -13.57
N GLY A 269 12.38 6.14 -13.31
CA GLY A 269 13.81 5.93 -13.10
C GLY A 269 14.69 7.01 -13.70
N GLU A 270 16.00 6.84 -13.60
CA GLU A 270 16.96 7.72 -14.25
C GLU A 270 17.03 7.42 -15.76
N LYS A 271 17.37 8.45 -16.55
CA LYS A 271 17.52 8.33 -18.03
C LYS A 271 18.74 7.50 -18.38
#